data_952dcdc5132ed616f8a18dae4de4407c
#
_entry.id   952dcdc5132ed616f8a18dae4de4407c
#
_cell.length_a   1.000
_cell.length_b   1.000
_cell.length_c   1.000
_cell.angle_alpha   90.00
_cell.angle_beta   90.00
_cell.angle_gamma   90.00
#
_symmetry.space_group_name_H-M   'P 1'
#
loop_
_entity.id
_entity.type
_entity.pdbx_description
1 polymer ?
#
loop_
_entity_poly.entity_id
_entity_poly.type
_entity_poly.pdbx_seq_one_letter_code
_entity_poly.pdbx_strand_id
1 'polypeptide(L)'
;MRMVIVAALAMTTSVAAADDTEDAHRQAISGRDSYWNCLAREYTRDSNKAMSGPDFTQHIASVCPSERQNFRVTLVDYLAMQFPSVDSGAHLTTANNAIALAQKDIVTTFVKHKTAPK
;
A
#
# COMPACT_ATOMS: atom_id res chain seq x y z
N MET A 1 34.97 -28.49 42.36
CA MET A 1 34.73 -27.18 41.77
C MET A 1 33.71 -27.33 40.69
N ARG A 2 32.57 -26.75 40.88
CA ARG A 2 31.48 -26.77 39.88
C ARG A 2 31.54 -25.47 39.09
N MET A 3 31.88 -25.58 37.82
CA MET A 3 31.72 -24.45 36.89
C MET A 3 30.24 -24.28 36.59
N VAL A 4 29.70 -23.18 36.99
CA VAL A 4 28.37 -22.73 36.53
C VAL A 4 28.59 -22.02 35.20
N ILE A 5 28.26 -22.71 34.14
CA ILE A 5 28.20 -22.06 32.83
C ILE A 5 26.88 -21.31 32.82
N VAL A 6 26.97 -20.00 33.01
CA VAL A 6 25.85 -19.11 32.74
C VAL A 6 25.80 -18.97 31.23
N ALA A 7 24.88 -19.70 30.59
CA ALA A 7 24.55 -19.45 29.22
C ALA A 7 23.84 -18.10 29.15
N ALA A 8 24.59 -17.09 28.77
CA ALA A 8 23.99 -15.83 28.36
C ALA A 8 23.24 -16.09 27.04
N LEU A 9 21.95 -16.35 27.14
CA LEU A 9 21.06 -16.31 25.98
C LEU A 9 21.00 -14.86 25.54
N ALA A 10 21.81 -14.55 24.54
CA ALA A 10 21.74 -13.29 23.87
C ALA A 10 20.37 -13.19 23.17
N MET A 11 19.52 -12.32 23.71
CA MET A 11 18.26 -11.97 23.07
C MET A 11 18.55 -11.05 21.86
N THR A 12 19.06 -11.63 20.79
CA THR A 12 19.36 -10.90 19.55
C THR A 12 18.19 -10.88 18.56
N THR A 13 17.08 -11.57 18.90
CA THR A 13 15.95 -11.73 17.99
C THR A 13 15.07 -10.49 17.85
N SER A 14 15.02 -9.59 18.84
CA SER A 14 14.14 -8.43 18.82
C SER A 14 14.60 -7.32 17.86
N VAL A 15 15.91 -7.14 17.66
CA VAL A 15 16.45 -6.13 16.75
C VAL A 15 16.24 -6.53 15.29
N ALA A 16 16.46 -7.80 14.95
CA ALA A 16 16.24 -8.32 13.59
C ALA A 16 14.76 -8.21 13.20
N ALA A 17 13.82 -8.52 14.11
CA ALA A 17 12.38 -8.41 13.86
C ALA A 17 11.95 -6.95 13.66
N ALA A 18 12.53 -5.99 14.41
CA ALA A 18 12.24 -4.57 14.27
C ALA A 18 12.75 -4.04 12.92
N ASP A 19 13.96 -4.46 12.48
CA ASP A 19 14.52 -4.09 11.17
C ASP A 19 13.67 -4.66 10.02
N ASP A 20 13.21 -5.91 10.12
CA ASP A 20 12.36 -6.54 9.12
C ASP A 20 11.02 -5.82 9.01
N THR A 21 10.43 -5.40 10.14
CA THR A 21 9.19 -4.64 10.16
C THR A 21 9.37 -3.26 9.53
N GLU A 22 10.48 -2.60 9.81
CA GLU A 22 10.80 -1.30 9.22
C GLU A 22 11.02 -1.41 7.71
N ASP A 23 11.71 -2.45 7.25
CA ASP A 23 11.88 -2.73 5.83
C ASP A 23 10.54 -3.01 5.15
N ALA A 24 9.67 -3.80 5.77
CA ALA A 24 8.33 -4.07 5.26
C ALA A 24 7.49 -2.78 5.17
N HIS A 25 7.62 -1.88 6.15
CA HIS A 25 6.97 -0.58 6.12
C HIS A 25 7.44 0.28 4.95
N ARG A 26 8.76 0.35 4.72
CA ARG A 26 9.31 1.06 3.56
C ARG A 26 8.83 0.48 2.24
N GLN A 27 8.75 -0.84 2.12
CA GLN A 27 8.22 -1.52 0.94
C GLN A 27 6.74 -1.15 0.71
N ALA A 28 5.93 -1.12 1.76
CA ALA A 28 4.53 -0.73 1.68
C ALA A 28 4.38 0.73 1.23
N ILE A 29 5.18 1.65 1.75
CA ILE A 29 5.19 3.06 1.33
C ILE A 29 5.61 3.18 -0.14
N SER A 30 6.65 2.47 -0.55
CA SER A 30 7.11 2.46 -1.94
C SER A 30 6.04 1.90 -2.88
N GLY A 31 5.36 0.84 -2.47
CA GLY A 31 4.24 0.26 -3.23
C GLY A 31 3.08 1.23 -3.37
N ARG A 32 2.72 1.93 -2.30
CA ARG A 32 1.70 2.98 -2.32
C ARG A 32 2.08 4.09 -3.29
N ASP A 33 3.29 4.60 -3.19
CA ASP A 33 3.76 5.72 -4.01
C ASP A 33 3.82 5.33 -5.50
N SER A 34 4.27 4.12 -5.81
CA SER A 34 4.29 3.61 -7.18
C SER A 34 2.88 3.52 -7.77
N TYR A 35 1.92 3.04 -6.97
CA TYR A 35 0.53 2.96 -7.40
C TYR A 35 -0.06 4.36 -7.62
N TRP A 36 0.13 5.27 -6.67
CA TRP A 36 -0.30 6.67 -6.80
C TRP A 36 0.28 7.34 -8.03
N ASN A 37 1.57 7.16 -8.29
CA ASN A 37 2.24 7.75 -9.45
C ASN A 37 1.65 7.18 -10.76
N CYS A 38 1.32 5.90 -10.78
CA CYS A 38 0.67 5.29 -11.93
C CYS A 38 -0.73 5.85 -12.15
N LEU A 39 -1.54 5.99 -11.10
CA LEU A 39 -2.87 6.60 -11.18
C LEU A 39 -2.78 8.08 -11.61
N ALA A 40 -1.78 8.81 -11.12
CA ALA A 40 -1.57 10.21 -11.48
C ALA A 40 -1.27 10.37 -12.98
N ARG A 41 -0.54 9.43 -13.58
CA ARG A 41 -0.31 9.43 -15.03
C ARG A 41 -1.61 9.25 -15.80
N GLU A 42 -2.52 8.42 -15.32
CA GLU A 42 -3.86 8.27 -15.94
C GLU A 42 -4.68 9.56 -15.83
N TYR A 43 -4.62 10.25 -14.69
CA TYR A 43 -5.28 11.52 -14.49
C TYR A 43 -4.82 12.58 -15.49
N THR A 44 -3.53 12.63 -15.82
CA THR A 44 -2.95 13.66 -16.71
C THR A 44 -2.96 13.25 -18.17
N ARG A 45 -3.36 12.03 -18.51
CA ARG A 45 -3.35 11.53 -19.88
C ARG A 45 -4.43 12.22 -20.71
N ASP A 46 -4.05 12.81 -21.83
CA ASP A 46 -4.95 13.56 -22.70
C ASP A 46 -6.16 12.74 -23.18
N SER A 47 -5.95 11.45 -23.47
CA SER A 47 -7.01 10.56 -23.94
C SER A 47 -8.11 10.35 -22.89
N ASN A 48 -7.82 10.59 -21.60
CA ASN A 48 -8.78 10.40 -20.51
C ASN A 48 -9.54 11.68 -20.17
N LYS A 49 -9.10 12.84 -20.65
CA LYS A 49 -9.69 14.13 -20.26
C LYS A 49 -11.16 14.28 -20.64
N ALA A 50 -11.58 13.61 -21.71
CA ALA A 50 -12.97 13.64 -22.18
C ALA A 50 -13.89 12.67 -21.44
N MET A 51 -13.34 11.77 -20.60
CA MET A 51 -14.15 10.79 -19.87
C MET A 51 -15.09 11.47 -18.88
N SER A 52 -16.29 10.89 -18.72
CA SER A 52 -17.17 11.24 -17.61
C SER A 52 -16.57 10.76 -16.27
N GLY A 53 -17.04 11.31 -15.16
CA GLY A 53 -16.65 10.83 -13.81
C GLY A 53 -16.86 9.32 -13.64
N PRO A 54 -18.07 8.78 -13.96
CA PRO A 54 -18.32 7.34 -13.90
C PRO A 54 -17.40 6.49 -14.78
N ASP A 55 -17.13 6.92 -16.01
CA ASP A 55 -16.23 6.20 -16.91
C ASP A 55 -14.79 6.22 -16.40
N PHE A 56 -14.32 7.35 -15.89
CA PHE A 56 -13.00 7.45 -15.31
C PHE A 56 -12.87 6.59 -14.05
N THR A 57 -13.93 6.50 -13.24
CA THR A 57 -13.98 5.62 -12.06
C THR A 57 -13.74 4.16 -12.45
N GLN A 58 -14.42 3.67 -13.47
CA GLN A 58 -14.25 2.30 -13.97
C GLN A 58 -12.85 2.08 -14.56
N HIS A 59 -12.35 3.06 -15.30
CA HIS A 59 -11.01 3.02 -15.88
C HIS A 59 -9.94 2.91 -14.78
N ILE A 60 -10.01 3.74 -13.76
CA ILE A 60 -9.05 3.75 -12.63
C ILE A 60 -9.05 2.42 -11.88
N ALA A 61 -10.19 1.77 -11.75
CA ALA A 61 -10.28 0.47 -11.08
C ALA A 61 -9.52 -0.63 -11.83
N SER A 62 -9.33 -0.49 -13.14
CA SER A 62 -8.70 -1.51 -14.00
C SER A 62 -7.24 -1.23 -14.34
N VAL A 63 -6.77 0.02 -14.25
CA VAL A 63 -5.41 0.39 -14.64
C VAL A 63 -4.39 0.04 -13.56
N CYS A 64 -3.13 0.03 -13.94
CA CYS A 64 -1.99 -0.17 -13.02
C CYS A 64 -2.08 -1.49 -12.23
N PRO A 65 -2.37 -2.63 -12.88
CA PRO A 65 -2.59 -3.88 -12.15
C PRO A 65 -1.34 -4.36 -11.41
N SER A 66 -0.15 -4.17 -11.97
CA SER A 66 1.11 -4.58 -11.33
C SER A 66 1.42 -3.76 -10.09
N GLU A 67 1.28 -2.43 -10.18
CA GLU A 67 1.51 -1.51 -9.07
C GLU A 67 0.45 -1.70 -7.98
N ARG A 68 -0.80 -1.93 -8.36
CA ARG A 68 -1.89 -2.22 -7.43
C ARG A 68 -1.62 -3.50 -6.65
N GLN A 69 -1.21 -4.58 -7.33
CA GLN A 69 -0.91 -5.85 -6.69
C GLN A 69 0.32 -5.75 -5.79
N ASN A 70 1.37 -5.06 -6.24
CA ASN A 70 2.56 -4.84 -5.42
C ASN A 70 2.22 -4.06 -4.14
N PHE A 71 1.40 -3.03 -4.23
CA PHE A 71 0.93 -2.30 -3.05
C PHE A 71 0.15 -3.21 -2.11
N ARG A 72 -0.76 -4.02 -2.64
CA ARG A 72 -1.54 -4.98 -1.84
C ARG A 72 -0.64 -5.93 -1.08
N VAL A 73 0.30 -6.56 -1.76
CA VAL A 73 1.19 -7.56 -1.16
C VAL A 73 2.11 -6.93 -0.11
N THR A 74 2.74 -5.81 -0.43
CA THR A 74 3.68 -5.16 0.50
C THR A 74 2.96 -4.62 1.73
N LEU A 75 1.74 -4.12 1.58
CA LEU A 75 0.95 -3.65 2.72
C LEU A 75 0.49 -4.83 3.61
N VAL A 76 0.04 -5.92 3.03
CA VAL A 76 -0.34 -7.12 3.79
C VAL A 76 0.87 -7.67 4.55
N ASP A 77 2.05 -7.74 3.92
CA ASP A 77 3.27 -8.20 4.58
C ASP A 77 3.63 -7.32 5.79
N TYR A 78 3.56 -6.02 5.63
CA TYR A 78 3.80 -5.07 6.72
C TYR A 78 2.80 -5.26 7.86
N LEU A 79 1.51 -5.34 7.53
CA LEU A 79 0.45 -5.53 8.54
C LEU A 79 0.59 -6.85 9.28
N ALA A 80 0.99 -7.91 8.59
CA ALA A 80 1.22 -9.21 9.22
C ALA A 80 2.38 -9.18 10.22
N MET A 81 3.42 -8.42 9.93
CA MET A 81 4.54 -8.23 10.85
C MET A 81 4.18 -7.31 12.03
N GLN A 82 3.46 -6.24 11.77
CA GLN A 82 3.07 -5.25 12.77
C GLN A 82 1.99 -5.77 13.72
N PHE A 83 1.06 -6.55 13.19
CA PHE A 83 -0.10 -7.07 13.92
C PHE A 83 -0.24 -8.58 13.72
N PRO A 84 0.69 -9.39 14.24
CA PRO A 84 0.73 -10.83 13.95
C PRO A 84 -0.45 -11.61 14.54
N SER A 85 -1.12 -11.06 15.55
CA SER A 85 -2.28 -11.71 16.18
C SER A 85 -3.60 -11.43 15.46
N VAL A 86 -3.60 -10.50 14.50
CA VAL A 86 -4.79 -10.16 13.71
C VAL A 86 -4.90 -11.13 12.53
N ASP A 87 -6.13 -11.54 12.21
CA ASP A 87 -6.41 -12.47 11.13
C ASP A 87 -5.92 -11.95 9.77
N SER A 88 -5.36 -12.83 8.96
CA SER A 88 -4.84 -12.48 7.63
C SER A 88 -5.92 -11.91 6.70
N GLY A 89 -7.16 -12.38 6.82
CA GLY A 89 -8.28 -11.84 6.07
C GLY A 89 -8.55 -10.37 6.40
N ALA A 90 -8.37 -9.97 7.67
CA ALA A 90 -8.49 -8.57 8.07
C ALA A 90 -7.40 -7.70 7.46
N HIS A 91 -6.17 -8.21 7.36
CA HIS A 91 -5.08 -7.50 6.69
C HIS A 91 -5.36 -7.29 5.20
N LEU A 92 -5.89 -8.30 4.53
CA LEU A 92 -6.27 -8.18 3.13
C LEU A 92 -7.38 -7.14 2.93
N THR A 93 -8.38 -7.13 3.82
CA THR A 93 -9.45 -6.12 3.80
C THR A 93 -8.88 -4.72 3.95
N THR A 94 -7.95 -4.51 4.89
CA THR A 94 -7.27 -3.21 5.09
C THR A 94 -6.52 -2.79 3.83
N ALA A 95 -5.79 -3.71 3.19
CA ALA A 95 -5.06 -3.41 1.96
C ALA A 95 -6.01 -3.05 0.81
N ASN A 96 -7.10 -3.79 0.64
CA ASN A 96 -8.09 -3.50 -0.40
C ASN A 96 -8.78 -2.15 -0.15
N ASN A 97 -9.03 -1.78 1.09
CA ASN A 97 -9.59 -0.47 1.45
C ASN A 97 -8.61 0.66 1.13
N ALA A 98 -7.30 0.46 1.35
CA ALA A 98 -6.27 1.43 1.00
C ALA A 98 -6.20 1.66 -0.51
N ILE A 99 -6.32 0.59 -1.30
CA ILE A 99 -6.38 0.66 -2.76
C ILE A 99 -7.62 1.43 -3.21
N ALA A 100 -8.78 1.09 -2.66
CA ALA A 100 -10.04 1.77 -2.98
C ALA A 100 -9.98 3.26 -2.64
N LEU A 101 -9.34 3.63 -1.54
CA LEU A 101 -9.15 5.01 -1.13
C LEU A 101 -8.28 5.78 -2.12
N ALA A 102 -7.18 5.19 -2.58
CA ALA A 102 -6.32 5.79 -3.60
C ALA A 102 -7.09 6.04 -4.91
N GLN A 103 -7.87 5.07 -5.34
CA GLN A 103 -8.72 5.20 -6.53
C GLN A 103 -9.74 6.33 -6.37
N LYS A 104 -10.41 6.37 -5.21
CA LYS A 104 -11.39 7.41 -4.90
C LYS A 104 -10.77 8.80 -4.92
N ASP A 105 -9.57 8.96 -4.38
CA ASP A 105 -8.89 10.25 -4.32
C ASP A 105 -8.52 10.76 -5.71
N ILE A 106 -8.03 9.89 -6.58
CA ILE A 106 -7.72 10.25 -7.97
C ILE A 106 -9.00 10.62 -8.75
N VAL A 107 -10.07 9.86 -8.59
CA VAL A 107 -11.35 10.17 -9.23
C VAL A 107 -11.90 11.50 -8.74
N THR A 108 -11.84 11.76 -7.43
CA THR A 108 -12.30 13.01 -6.85
C THR A 108 -11.52 14.19 -7.42
N THR A 109 -10.20 14.07 -7.55
CA THR A 109 -9.35 15.09 -8.15
C THR A 109 -9.70 15.33 -9.62
N PHE A 110 -9.91 14.24 -10.37
CA PHE A 110 -10.32 14.31 -11.78
C PHE A 110 -11.64 15.07 -11.94
N VAL A 111 -12.66 14.73 -11.17
CA VAL A 111 -13.98 15.36 -11.23
C VAL A 111 -13.90 16.84 -10.84
N LYS A 112 -13.15 17.18 -9.80
CA LYS A 112 -12.94 18.57 -9.37
C LYS A 112 -12.26 19.39 -10.47
N HIS A 113 -11.26 18.84 -11.13
CA HIS A 113 -10.56 19.53 -12.20
C HIS A 113 -11.48 19.78 -13.41
N LYS A 114 -12.34 18.82 -13.73
CA LYS A 114 -13.32 18.94 -14.79
C LYS A 114 -14.36 20.04 -14.54
N THR A 115 -14.77 20.19 -13.30
CA THR A 115 -15.83 21.11 -12.89
C THR A 115 -15.30 22.46 -12.40
N ALA A 116 -13.99 22.64 -12.30
CA ALA A 116 -13.37 23.89 -11.89
C ALA A 116 -13.68 24.99 -12.91
N PRO A 117 -14.05 26.20 -12.47
CA PRO A 117 -14.23 27.33 -13.38
C PRO A 117 -12.89 27.67 -14.05
N LYS A 118 -12.98 27.90 -15.34
CA LYS A 118 -11.79 28.31 -16.12
C LYS A 118 -11.45 29.76 -15.82
#